data_5aac76ce475e03a9d97983db45de476a
#
_entry.id   5aac76ce475e03a9d97983db45de476a
#
_cell.length_a   1.000
_cell.length_b   1.000
_cell.length_c   1.000
_cell.angle_alpha   90.00
_cell.angle_beta   90.00
_cell.angle_gamma   90.00
#
_symmetry.space_group_name_H-M   'P 1'
#
loop_
_entity.id
_entity.type
_entity.pdbx_description
1 polymer ?
#
loop_
_entity_poly.entity_id
_entity_poly.type
_entity_poly.pdbx_seq_one_letter_code
_entity_poly.pdbx_strand_id
1 'polypeptide(L)'
;MSLDAFAAWAGIFLCLSQSAMLSGLNLACFSVSRLQLEMEAFRNNEDAVKVLRLRKDANFLLTTILWGNVGVNTLLALLSGSVLGGIAAFLFSTVFITVFAEIFPQSYFSRNALRMASLLSPVVRFYQFVLYPVAKPTAMILDLWLGPEGVHYVREEMLKQYILTTMGVTGSEIGTFEGKGAVNFLALDSRRVADEGSILDPRSIISLPAVAGTLDLPMPPGRVWNDFVKRVNASGQRWVVLTDSAESRFLLLDANAFLRTAFATSNSDIDPHDYCVEPVVTGNPDDTLERVLTRGNLSENHSPDRGVILLWGEEKRIISHFDVLKRLFEAVVTPMPLHNSRTPG
;
A
#
# COMPACT_ATOMS: atom_id res chain seq x y z
N MET A 1 5.22 -65.21 2.60
CA MET A 1 5.74 -63.98 1.95
C MET A 1 7.23 -63.95 2.26
N SER A 2 8.08 -63.93 1.24
CA SER A 2 9.53 -63.80 1.48
C SER A 2 9.83 -62.46 2.15
N LEU A 3 10.88 -62.38 2.94
CA LEU A 3 11.31 -61.16 3.63
C LEU A 3 11.49 -60.02 2.63
N ASP A 4 12.00 -60.32 1.45
CA ASP A 4 12.21 -59.39 0.36
C ASP A 4 10.89 -58.81 -0.20
N ALA A 5 9.84 -59.62 -0.33
CA ALA A 5 8.53 -59.15 -0.77
C ALA A 5 7.89 -58.21 0.29
N PHE A 6 8.05 -58.51 1.56
CA PHE A 6 7.58 -57.67 2.63
C PHE A 6 8.32 -56.29 2.63
N ALA A 7 9.65 -56.30 2.50
CA ALA A 7 10.46 -55.11 2.42
C ALA A 7 10.09 -54.25 1.21
N ALA A 8 9.84 -54.83 0.05
CA ALA A 8 9.42 -54.14 -1.16
C ALA A 8 8.03 -53.46 -0.99
N TRP A 9 7.05 -54.14 -0.40
CA TRP A 9 5.73 -53.58 -0.13
C TRP A 9 5.79 -52.45 0.92
N ALA A 10 6.63 -52.59 1.96
CA ALA A 10 6.86 -51.53 2.94
C ALA A 10 7.52 -50.32 2.29
N GLY A 11 8.48 -50.51 1.39
CA GLY A 11 9.10 -49.47 0.59
C GLY A 11 8.12 -48.75 -0.32
N ILE A 12 7.23 -49.49 -1.00
CA ILE A 12 6.16 -48.94 -1.85
C ILE A 12 5.24 -48.01 -1.01
N PHE A 13 4.80 -48.47 0.15
CA PHE A 13 3.92 -47.68 1.02
C PHE A 13 4.61 -46.44 1.52
N LEU A 14 5.89 -46.56 1.91
CA LEU A 14 6.70 -45.39 2.36
C LEU A 14 6.85 -44.39 1.22
N CYS A 15 7.23 -44.85 0.02
CA CYS A 15 7.37 -43.97 -1.14
C CYS A 15 6.04 -43.28 -1.52
N LEU A 16 4.93 -44.04 -1.50
CA LEU A 16 3.60 -43.46 -1.79
C LEU A 16 3.24 -42.35 -0.79
N SER A 17 3.49 -42.56 0.49
CA SER A 17 3.22 -41.57 1.52
C SER A 17 4.10 -40.31 1.37
N GLN A 18 5.39 -40.49 1.05
CA GLN A 18 6.33 -39.37 0.81
C GLN A 18 5.98 -38.62 -0.47
N SER A 19 5.64 -39.33 -1.55
CA SER A 19 5.19 -38.69 -2.79
C SER A 19 3.92 -37.86 -2.58
N ALA A 20 2.93 -38.42 -1.89
CA ALA A 20 1.70 -37.71 -1.55
C ALA A 20 1.97 -36.42 -0.76
N MET A 21 2.87 -36.51 0.21
CA MET A 21 3.26 -35.36 1.03
C MET A 21 3.98 -34.29 0.20
N LEU A 22 4.99 -34.66 -0.61
CA LEU A 22 5.76 -33.70 -1.41
C LEU A 22 4.92 -33.08 -2.51
N SER A 23 4.06 -33.86 -3.17
CA SER A 23 3.14 -33.38 -4.19
C SER A 23 2.13 -32.37 -3.61
N GLY A 24 1.54 -32.69 -2.47
CA GLY A 24 0.64 -31.76 -1.76
C GLY A 24 1.33 -30.49 -1.28
N LEU A 25 2.56 -30.60 -0.75
CA LEU A 25 3.36 -29.46 -0.31
C LEU A 25 3.70 -28.49 -1.42
N ASN A 26 3.94 -28.99 -2.63
CA ASN A 26 4.20 -28.13 -3.79
C ASN A 26 3.06 -27.11 -3.96
N LEU A 27 1.82 -27.59 -3.94
CA LEU A 27 0.67 -26.69 -4.06
C LEU A 27 0.44 -25.86 -2.79
N ALA A 28 0.55 -26.47 -1.61
CA ALA A 28 0.32 -25.76 -0.34
C ALA A 28 1.29 -24.59 -0.13
N CYS A 29 2.57 -24.77 -0.43
CA CYS A 29 3.57 -23.74 -0.24
C CYS A 29 3.40 -22.54 -1.19
N PHE A 30 2.78 -22.71 -2.35
CA PHE A 30 2.69 -21.67 -3.39
C PHE A 30 1.26 -21.20 -3.71
N SER A 31 0.21 -21.84 -3.17
CA SER A 31 -1.19 -21.43 -3.39
C SER A 31 -1.57 -20.16 -2.64
N VAL A 32 -0.91 -19.86 -1.52
CA VAL A 32 -1.14 -18.63 -0.75
C VAL A 32 -0.21 -17.56 -1.26
N SER A 33 -0.75 -16.39 -1.58
CA SER A 33 0.08 -15.27 -2.04
C SER A 33 1.03 -14.80 -0.93
N ARG A 34 2.19 -14.27 -1.31
CA ARG A 34 3.17 -13.75 -0.35
C ARG A 34 2.58 -12.62 0.50
N LEU A 35 1.82 -11.73 -0.12
CA LEU A 35 1.13 -10.64 0.58
C LEU A 35 0.17 -11.18 1.66
N GLN A 36 -0.62 -12.19 1.31
CA GLN A 36 -1.54 -12.80 2.27
C GLN A 36 -0.79 -13.44 3.45
N LEU A 37 0.36 -14.09 3.18
CA LEU A 37 1.21 -14.63 4.24
C LEU A 37 1.79 -13.54 5.13
N GLU A 38 2.23 -12.41 4.57
CA GLU A 38 2.75 -11.26 5.32
C GLU A 38 1.65 -10.63 6.18
N MET A 39 0.44 -10.49 5.67
CA MET A 39 -0.73 -10.00 6.42
C MET A 39 -1.09 -10.94 7.60
N GLU A 40 -1.12 -12.25 7.35
CA GLU A 40 -1.37 -13.23 8.41
C GLU A 40 -0.26 -13.27 9.47
N ALA A 41 1.00 -13.12 9.05
CA ALA A 41 2.13 -13.02 9.97
C ALA A 41 2.05 -11.75 10.83
N PHE A 42 1.60 -10.63 10.26
CA PHE A 42 1.35 -9.39 11.00
C PHE A 42 0.24 -9.56 12.06
N ARG A 43 -0.74 -10.42 11.80
CA ARG A 43 -1.77 -10.82 12.77
C ARG A 43 -1.27 -11.81 13.84
N ASN A 44 0.04 -12.02 13.96
CA ASN A 44 0.68 -12.98 14.85
C ASN A 44 0.32 -14.46 14.58
N ASN A 45 -0.04 -14.81 13.35
CA ASN A 45 -0.26 -16.19 12.96
C ASN A 45 1.08 -16.92 12.81
N GLU A 46 1.39 -17.81 13.76
CA GLU A 46 2.67 -18.56 13.78
C GLU A 46 2.86 -19.43 12.53
N ASP A 47 1.79 -19.97 11.96
CA ASP A 47 1.86 -20.81 10.77
C ASP A 47 2.32 -19.99 9.56
N ALA A 48 1.82 -18.77 9.41
CA ALA A 48 2.26 -17.84 8.36
C ALA A 48 3.73 -17.48 8.50
N VAL A 49 4.20 -17.23 9.72
CA VAL A 49 5.62 -16.93 9.99
C VAL A 49 6.53 -18.09 9.60
N LYS A 50 6.11 -19.36 9.89
CA LYS A 50 6.89 -20.56 9.51
C LYS A 50 6.97 -20.71 8.00
N VAL A 51 5.85 -20.53 7.29
CA VAL A 51 5.78 -20.64 5.83
C VAL A 51 6.58 -19.52 5.16
N LEU A 52 6.52 -18.29 5.65
CA LEU A 52 7.35 -17.18 5.15
C LEU A 52 8.85 -17.48 5.26
N ARG A 53 9.27 -18.10 6.38
CA ARG A 53 10.67 -18.52 6.54
C ARG A 53 11.10 -19.58 5.54
N LEU A 54 10.21 -20.51 5.18
CA LEU A 54 10.47 -21.50 4.13
C LEU A 54 10.58 -20.85 2.75
N ARG A 55 9.71 -19.88 2.46
CA ARG A 55 9.66 -19.15 1.18
C ARG A 55 10.68 -18.02 1.07
N LYS A 56 11.56 -17.84 2.05
CA LYS A 56 12.65 -16.87 1.95
C LYS A 56 13.53 -17.11 0.72
N ASP A 57 13.73 -18.39 0.36
CA ASP A 57 14.37 -18.83 -0.87
C ASP A 57 13.35 -19.72 -1.63
N ALA A 58 12.44 -19.08 -2.35
CA ALA A 58 11.29 -19.73 -2.98
C ALA A 58 11.72 -20.71 -4.08
N ASN A 59 12.72 -20.35 -4.89
CA ASN A 59 13.23 -21.23 -5.95
C ASN A 59 13.94 -22.44 -5.36
N PHE A 60 14.67 -22.31 -4.26
CA PHE A 60 15.26 -23.45 -3.56
C PHE A 60 14.21 -24.36 -2.91
N LEU A 61 13.15 -23.78 -2.34
CA LEU A 61 12.01 -24.53 -1.82
C LEU A 61 11.32 -25.34 -2.94
N LEU A 62 11.01 -24.67 -4.05
CA LEU A 62 10.37 -25.27 -5.22
C LEU A 62 11.20 -26.44 -5.77
N THR A 63 12.47 -26.19 -6.05
CA THR A 63 13.36 -27.22 -6.61
C THR A 63 13.56 -28.39 -5.65
N THR A 64 13.65 -28.14 -4.33
CA THR A 64 13.72 -29.21 -3.33
C THR A 64 12.51 -30.14 -3.39
N ILE A 65 11.30 -29.55 -3.39
CA ILE A 65 10.05 -30.31 -3.43
C ILE A 65 9.95 -31.12 -4.75
N LEU A 66 10.29 -30.49 -5.88
CA LEU A 66 10.24 -31.12 -7.19
C LEU A 66 11.24 -32.29 -7.32
N TRP A 67 12.51 -32.06 -6.95
CA TRP A 67 13.52 -33.13 -6.98
C TRP A 67 13.16 -34.28 -6.03
N GLY A 68 12.65 -33.95 -4.84
CA GLY A 68 12.17 -34.96 -3.89
C GLY A 68 11.01 -35.76 -4.44
N ASN A 69 10.01 -35.11 -5.03
CA ASN A 69 8.84 -35.81 -5.60
C ASN A 69 9.22 -36.71 -6.77
N VAL A 70 10.03 -36.19 -7.71
CA VAL A 70 10.50 -37.01 -8.87
C VAL A 70 11.34 -38.17 -8.38
N GLY A 71 12.26 -37.95 -7.43
CA GLY A 71 13.09 -39.04 -6.90
C GLY A 71 12.29 -40.13 -6.22
N VAL A 72 11.31 -39.74 -5.39
CA VAL A 72 10.43 -40.70 -4.69
C VAL A 72 9.53 -41.45 -5.68
N ASN A 73 8.97 -40.76 -6.68
CA ASN A 73 8.12 -41.37 -7.70
C ASN A 73 8.90 -42.36 -8.58
N THR A 74 10.15 -42.04 -8.92
CA THR A 74 11.03 -42.94 -9.65
C THR A 74 11.34 -44.20 -8.83
N LEU A 75 11.67 -44.03 -7.53
CA LEU A 75 11.90 -45.16 -6.64
C LEU A 75 10.65 -46.03 -6.48
N LEU A 76 9.49 -45.41 -6.35
CA LEU A 76 8.20 -46.11 -6.28
C LEU A 76 7.93 -46.95 -7.53
N ALA A 77 8.21 -46.41 -8.72
CA ALA A 77 8.06 -47.12 -9.98
C ALA A 77 9.01 -48.31 -10.07
N LEU A 78 10.27 -48.16 -9.64
CA LEU A 78 11.25 -49.24 -9.60
C LEU A 78 10.84 -50.37 -8.63
N LEU A 79 10.41 -50.01 -7.41
CA LEU A 79 9.95 -50.98 -6.42
C LEU A 79 8.67 -51.71 -6.89
N SER A 80 7.75 -50.98 -7.50
CA SER A 80 6.53 -51.57 -8.06
C SER A 80 6.87 -52.60 -9.18
N GLY A 81 7.86 -52.29 -10.03
CA GLY A 81 8.34 -53.18 -11.08
C GLY A 81 8.99 -54.46 -10.55
N SER A 82 9.58 -54.42 -9.34
CA SER A 82 10.21 -55.61 -8.72
C SER A 82 9.19 -56.58 -8.14
N VAL A 83 7.98 -56.11 -7.82
CA VAL A 83 6.93 -56.94 -7.17
C VAL A 83 5.84 -57.34 -8.17
N LEU A 84 5.50 -56.43 -9.07
CA LEU A 84 4.43 -56.59 -10.08
C LEU A 84 5.05 -56.79 -11.46
N GLY A 85 4.49 -57.66 -12.27
CA GLY A 85 4.98 -57.89 -13.64
C GLY A 85 4.59 -56.74 -14.58
N GLY A 86 5.48 -56.33 -15.46
CA GLY A 86 5.37 -55.45 -16.62
C GLY A 86 4.16 -54.49 -16.67
N ILE A 87 3.10 -54.87 -17.37
CA ILE A 87 1.91 -54.02 -17.57
C ILE A 87 1.18 -53.73 -16.25
N ALA A 88 1.13 -54.70 -15.32
CA ALA A 88 0.49 -54.49 -14.02
C ALA A 88 1.24 -53.45 -13.17
N ALA A 89 2.58 -53.48 -13.19
CA ALA A 89 3.41 -52.47 -12.52
C ALA A 89 3.19 -51.09 -13.12
N PHE A 90 3.11 -50.97 -14.43
CA PHE A 90 2.84 -49.72 -15.12
C PHE A 90 1.46 -49.15 -14.75
N LEU A 91 0.40 -49.98 -14.84
CA LEU A 91 -0.96 -49.54 -14.49
C LEU A 91 -1.06 -49.14 -12.99
N PHE A 92 -0.48 -49.95 -12.11
CA PHE A 92 -0.42 -49.63 -10.69
C PHE A 92 0.29 -48.32 -10.43
N SER A 93 1.51 -48.18 -10.95
CA SER A 93 2.28 -46.92 -10.77
C SER A 93 1.53 -45.72 -11.32
N THR A 94 1.00 -45.79 -12.54
CA THR A 94 0.30 -44.71 -13.18
C THR A 94 -0.97 -44.30 -12.41
N VAL A 95 -1.84 -45.27 -12.11
CA VAL A 95 -3.13 -44.99 -11.49
C VAL A 95 -2.98 -44.63 -10.01
N PHE A 96 -2.23 -45.43 -9.26
CA PHE A 96 -2.07 -45.20 -7.81
C PHE A 96 -1.25 -43.95 -7.51
N ILE A 97 -0.15 -43.69 -8.22
CA ILE A 97 0.62 -42.47 -8.02
C ILE A 97 -0.25 -41.25 -8.36
N THR A 98 -0.87 -41.26 -9.54
CA THR A 98 -1.66 -40.09 -9.95
C THR A 98 -2.83 -39.80 -9.00
N VAL A 99 -3.60 -40.83 -8.63
CA VAL A 99 -4.78 -40.63 -7.81
C VAL A 99 -4.40 -40.37 -6.34
N PHE A 100 -3.60 -41.26 -5.73
CA PHE A 100 -3.35 -41.26 -4.28
C PHE A 100 -2.13 -40.45 -3.88
N ALA A 101 -1.12 -40.29 -4.73
CA ALA A 101 0.07 -39.54 -4.43
C ALA A 101 0.07 -38.10 -5.02
N GLU A 102 -0.84 -37.82 -5.96
CA GLU A 102 -0.92 -36.48 -6.55
C GLU A 102 -2.28 -35.81 -6.36
N ILE A 103 -3.37 -36.32 -6.99
CA ILE A 103 -4.66 -35.67 -7.04
C ILE A 103 -5.25 -35.41 -5.62
N PHE A 104 -5.39 -36.49 -4.83
CA PHE A 104 -5.98 -36.37 -3.51
C PHE A 104 -5.16 -35.47 -2.55
N PRO A 105 -3.83 -35.66 -2.41
CA PRO A 105 -3.01 -34.79 -1.55
C PRO A 105 -3.02 -33.34 -2.00
N GLN A 106 -2.89 -33.05 -3.28
CA GLN A 106 -2.94 -31.69 -3.81
C GLN A 106 -4.28 -31.01 -3.51
N SER A 107 -5.40 -31.73 -3.71
CA SER A 107 -6.73 -31.21 -3.41
C SER A 107 -6.94 -30.90 -1.93
N TYR A 108 -6.47 -31.78 -1.05
CA TYR A 108 -6.57 -31.57 0.40
C TYR A 108 -5.65 -30.46 0.90
N PHE A 109 -4.39 -30.47 0.45
CA PHE A 109 -3.39 -29.51 0.89
C PHE A 109 -3.69 -28.10 0.40
N SER A 110 -4.22 -27.93 -0.82
CA SER A 110 -4.59 -26.61 -1.34
C SER A 110 -5.69 -25.93 -0.51
N ARG A 111 -6.64 -26.73 0.03
CA ARG A 111 -7.69 -26.22 0.90
C ARG A 111 -7.22 -25.87 2.31
N ASN A 112 -6.14 -26.51 2.77
CA ASN A 112 -5.55 -26.31 4.09
C ASN A 112 -4.10 -25.85 4.01
N ALA A 113 -3.79 -25.02 3.01
CA ALA A 113 -2.43 -24.72 2.58
C ALA A 113 -1.52 -24.24 3.70
N LEU A 114 -1.92 -23.22 4.42
CA LEU A 114 -1.13 -22.61 5.49
C LEU A 114 -0.78 -23.60 6.61
N ARG A 115 -1.81 -24.34 7.07
CA ARG A 115 -1.64 -25.32 8.15
C ARG A 115 -0.76 -26.49 7.75
N MET A 116 -0.96 -27.02 6.53
CA MET A 116 -0.20 -28.18 6.03
C MET A 116 1.26 -27.79 5.75
N ALA A 117 1.51 -26.65 5.12
CA ALA A 117 2.86 -26.15 4.88
C ALA A 117 3.61 -25.87 6.19
N SER A 118 2.95 -25.32 7.21
CA SER A 118 3.53 -25.08 8.53
C SER A 118 3.84 -26.40 9.24
N LEU A 119 2.87 -27.33 9.31
CA LEU A 119 3.02 -28.61 9.99
C LEU A 119 4.19 -29.45 9.42
N LEU A 120 4.31 -29.45 8.10
CA LEU A 120 5.32 -30.23 7.39
C LEU A 120 6.64 -29.47 7.16
N SER A 121 6.75 -28.25 7.67
CA SER A 121 7.97 -27.44 7.55
C SER A 121 9.27 -28.13 8.04
N PRO A 122 9.28 -28.94 9.12
CA PRO A 122 10.48 -29.68 9.52
C PRO A 122 10.90 -30.73 8.48
N VAL A 123 9.93 -31.39 7.87
CA VAL A 123 10.17 -32.39 6.83
C VAL A 123 10.75 -31.75 5.57
N VAL A 124 10.21 -30.59 5.18
CA VAL A 124 10.73 -29.81 4.05
C VAL A 124 12.20 -29.43 4.29
N ARG A 125 12.55 -28.97 5.49
CA ARG A 125 13.93 -28.63 5.85
C ARG A 125 14.86 -29.84 5.80
N PHE A 126 14.38 -31.02 6.21
CA PHE A 126 15.14 -32.26 6.06
C PHE A 126 15.42 -32.56 4.58
N TYR A 127 14.42 -32.45 3.70
CA TYR A 127 14.62 -32.61 2.28
C TYR A 127 15.54 -31.54 1.68
N GLN A 128 15.44 -30.30 2.13
CA GLN A 128 16.35 -29.22 1.73
C GLN A 128 17.81 -29.55 2.09
N PHE A 129 18.04 -30.16 3.24
CA PHE A 129 19.37 -30.58 3.64
C PHE A 129 19.89 -31.73 2.78
N VAL A 130 19.09 -32.80 2.60
CA VAL A 130 19.49 -34.00 1.85
C VAL A 130 19.69 -33.69 0.36
N LEU A 131 18.79 -32.91 -0.23
CA LEU A 131 18.80 -32.57 -1.66
C LEU A 131 19.59 -31.31 -1.99
N TYR A 132 20.24 -30.69 -1.00
CA TYR A 132 21.01 -29.46 -1.19
C TYR A 132 21.95 -29.49 -2.40
N PRO A 133 22.76 -30.56 -2.61
CA PRO A 133 23.73 -30.58 -3.72
C PRO A 133 23.11 -30.56 -5.10
N VAL A 134 21.83 -30.92 -5.24
CA VAL A 134 21.11 -30.94 -6.52
C VAL A 134 20.12 -29.78 -6.62
N ALA A 135 19.34 -29.56 -5.58
CA ALA A 135 18.28 -28.56 -5.57
C ALA A 135 18.84 -27.12 -5.56
N LYS A 136 19.94 -26.86 -4.82
CA LYS A 136 20.49 -25.50 -4.74
C LYS A 136 21.09 -25.01 -6.08
N PRO A 137 21.90 -25.80 -6.81
CA PRO A 137 22.35 -25.39 -8.14
C PRO A 137 21.20 -25.14 -9.12
N THR A 138 20.17 -26.00 -9.08
CA THR A 138 18.97 -25.82 -9.92
C THR A 138 18.23 -24.52 -9.56
N ALA A 139 18.10 -24.20 -8.28
CA ALA A 139 17.50 -22.95 -7.82
C ALA A 139 18.30 -21.73 -8.29
N MET A 140 19.64 -21.79 -8.24
CA MET A 140 20.50 -20.70 -8.72
C MET A 140 20.34 -20.46 -10.21
N ILE A 141 20.15 -21.51 -11.00
CA ILE A 141 19.85 -21.37 -12.43
C ILE A 141 18.49 -20.69 -12.64
N LEU A 142 17.48 -21.06 -11.83
CA LEU A 142 16.16 -20.41 -11.88
C LEU A 142 16.24 -18.94 -11.45
N ASP A 143 17.01 -18.63 -10.40
CA ASP A 143 17.23 -17.24 -9.96
C ASP A 143 17.90 -16.38 -11.04
N LEU A 144 18.83 -16.99 -11.80
CA LEU A 144 19.51 -16.30 -12.90
C LEU A 144 18.58 -16.06 -14.10
N TRP A 145 17.66 -16.99 -14.37
CA TRP A 145 16.77 -16.93 -15.54
C TRP A 145 15.47 -16.16 -15.26
N LEU A 146 14.81 -16.42 -14.12
CA LEU A 146 13.51 -15.84 -13.76
C LEU A 146 13.64 -14.70 -12.74
N GLY A 147 14.78 -14.60 -12.07
CA GLY A 147 14.97 -13.76 -10.91
C GLY A 147 14.45 -14.40 -9.61
N PRO A 148 14.84 -13.84 -8.45
CA PRO A 148 14.28 -14.24 -7.16
C PRO A 148 12.79 -13.90 -7.12
N GLU A 149 12.01 -14.63 -6.31
CA GLU A 149 10.61 -14.27 -6.04
C GLU A 149 10.57 -12.86 -5.46
N GLY A 150 10.37 -11.87 -6.33
CA GLY A 150 10.35 -10.46 -5.96
C GLY A 150 9.19 -10.18 -5.02
N VAL A 151 9.43 -9.33 -4.03
CA VAL A 151 8.34 -8.63 -3.35
C VAL A 151 7.68 -7.78 -4.43
N HIS A 152 6.55 -8.23 -4.94
CA HIS A 152 5.70 -7.34 -5.73
C HIS A 152 5.21 -6.30 -4.73
N TYR A 153 5.89 -5.15 -4.69
CA TYR A 153 5.32 -3.99 -4.02
C TYR A 153 3.93 -3.82 -4.61
N VAL A 154 2.93 -3.90 -3.74
CA VAL A 154 1.55 -3.64 -4.15
C VAL A 154 1.57 -2.22 -4.68
N ARG A 155 1.49 -2.06 -6.01
CA ARG A 155 1.38 -0.73 -6.58
C ARG A 155 0.13 -0.10 -5.99
N GLU A 156 0.24 1.14 -5.59
CA GLU A 156 -0.86 1.94 -5.02
C GLU A 156 -2.15 1.78 -5.85
N GLU A 157 -2.01 1.73 -7.17
CA GLU A 157 -3.09 1.50 -8.12
C GLU A 157 -3.80 0.15 -7.92
N MET A 158 -3.05 -0.92 -7.63
CA MET A 158 -3.63 -2.24 -7.33
C MET A 158 -4.36 -2.22 -5.99
N LEU A 159 -3.83 -1.50 -5.00
CA LEU A 159 -4.48 -1.33 -3.70
C LEU A 159 -5.80 -0.55 -3.85
N LYS A 160 -5.80 0.54 -4.62
CA LYS A 160 -7.00 1.30 -4.96
C LYS A 160 -8.05 0.41 -5.62
N GLN A 161 -7.65 -0.36 -6.65
CA GLN A 161 -8.55 -1.28 -7.34
C GLN A 161 -9.08 -2.38 -6.41
N TYR A 162 -8.23 -2.94 -5.55
CA TYR A 162 -8.65 -3.93 -4.57
C TYR A 162 -9.71 -3.38 -3.61
N ILE A 163 -9.49 -2.20 -3.06
CA ILE A 163 -10.47 -1.52 -2.19
C ILE A 163 -11.78 -1.27 -2.96
N LEU A 164 -11.71 -0.73 -4.19
CA LEU A 164 -12.88 -0.44 -5.02
C LEU A 164 -13.70 -1.69 -5.37
N THR A 165 -13.04 -2.82 -5.65
CA THR A 165 -13.74 -4.07 -5.98
C THR A 165 -14.29 -4.79 -4.77
N THR A 166 -13.70 -4.57 -3.60
CA THR A 166 -14.10 -5.24 -2.34
C THR A 166 -15.19 -4.44 -1.60
N MET A 167 -15.28 -3.12 -1.82
CA MET A 167 -16.30 -2.27 -1.22
C MET A 167 -17.71 -2.73 -1.58
N GLY A 168 -18.56 -2.92 -0.56
CA GLY A 168 -19.98 -3.22 -0.75
C GLY A 168 -20.28 -4.66 -1.20
N VAL A 169 -19.28 -5.54 -1.27
CA VAL A 169 -19.51 -6.97 -1.48
C VAL A 169 -20.04 -7.59 -0.18
N THR A 170 -21.08 -8.43 -0.30
CA THR A 170 -21.67 -9.12 0.86
C THR A 170 -20.60 -9.97 1.55
N GLY A 171 -20.29 -9.67 2.81
CA GLY A 171 -19.21 -10.34 3.58
C GLY A 171 -17.87 -9.62 3.57
N SER A 172 -17.76 -8.46 2.91
CA SER A 172 -16.58 -7.59 3.03
C SER A 172 -16.54 -6.89 4.40
N GLU A 173 -15.38 -6.88 5.03
CA GLU A 173 -15.14 -6.08 6.25
C GLU A 173 -14.98 -4.59 5.94
N ILE A 174 -14.78 -4.21 4.66
CA ILE A 174 -14.60 -2.82 4.24
C ILE A 174 -15.95 -2.22 3.86
N GLY A 175 -16.43 -1.28 4.69
CA GLY A 175 -17.62 -0.50 4.42
C GLY A 175 -17.43 0.45 3.22
N THR A 176 -18.53 0.83 2.56
CA THR A 176 -18.47 1.75 1.40
C THR A 176 -17.90 3.12 1.80
N PHE A 177 -18.19 3.59 3.01
CA PHE A 177 -17.69 4.85 3.54
C PHE A 177 -16.17 4.79 3.77
N GLU A 178 -15.70 3.78 4.46
CA GLU A 178 -14.30 3.56 4.78
C GLU A 178 -13.45 3.36 3.54
N GLY A 179 -13.95 2.53 2.61
CA GLY A 179 -13.25 2.26 1.36
C GLY A 179 -13.09 3.50 0.48
N LYS A 180 -14.12 4.34 0.34
CA LYS A 180 -14.02 5.62 -0.39
C LYS A 180 -13.03 6.56 0.28
N GLY A 181 -13.08 6.70 1.61
CA GLY A 181 -12.12 7.51 2.36
C GLY A 181 -10.67 7.05 2.14
N ALA A 182 -10.44 5.74 2.19
CA ALA A 182 -9.11 5.16 1.93
C ALA A 182 -8.62 5.41 0.49
N VAL A 183 -9.48 5.26 -0.51
CA VAL A 183 -9.15 5.56 -1.91
C VAL A 183 -8.84 7.04 -2.12
N ASN A 184 -9.63 7.93 -1.50
CA ASN A 184 -9.37 9.38 -1.57
C ASN A 184 -8.04 9.75 -0.92
N PHE A 185 -7.72 9.12 0.22
CA PHE A 185 -6.44 9.32 0.91
C PHE A 185 -5.25 8.89 0.05
N LEU A 186 -5.32 7.68 -0.52
CA LEU A 186 -4.29 7.18 -1.44
C LEU A 186 -4.17 8.03 -2.72
N ALA A 187 -5.25 8.65 -3.17
CA ALA A 187 -5.22 9.52 -4.33
C ALA A 187 -4.60 10.90 -4.04
N LEU A 188 -4.49 11.30 -2.77
CA LEU A 188 -4.01 12.61 -2.37
C LEU A 188 -2.53 12.82 -2.71
N ASP A 189 -1.72 11.76 -2.57
CA ASP A 189 -0.28 11.78 -2.81
C ASP A 189 0.08 12.19 -4.24
N SER A 190 -0.72 11.71 -5.20
CA SER A 190 -0.50 11.92 -6.64
C SER A 190 -1.15 13.19 -7.18
N ARG A 191 -1.89 13.95 -6.34
CA ARG A 191 -2.59 15.16 -6.77
C ARG A 191 -1.62 16.32 -6.96
N ARG A 192 -1.78 17.02 -8.10
CA ARG A 192 -1.00 18.22 -8.39
C ARG A 192 -1.57 19.42 -7.63
N VAL A 193 -0.68 20.27 -7.17
CA VAL A 193 -1.03 21.51 -6.48
C VAL A 193 -1.90 22.43 -7.35
N ALA A 194 -1.70 22.40 -8.68
CA ALA A 194 -2.49 23.19 -9.63
C ALA A 194 -3.98 22.79 -9.71
N ASP A 195 -4.33 21.56 -9.32
CA ASP A 195 -5.68 21.04 -9.41
C ASP A 195 -6.48 21.24 -8.10
N GLU A 196 -5.83 21.76 -7.04
CA GLU A 196 -6.43 21.85 -5.70
C GLU A 196 -6.54 23.32 -5.22
N GLY A 197 -7.35 23.52 -4.17
CA GLY A 197 -7.56 24.84 -3.58
C GLY A 197 -8.35 25.81 -4.46
N SER A 198 -8.18 27.10 -4.18
CA SER A 198 -8.87 28.20 -4.87
C SER A 198 -7.89 29.16 -5.53
N ILE A 199 -8.30 29.71 -6.68
CA ILE A 199 -7.55 30.76 -7.37
C ILE A 199 -7.58 32.02 -6.49
N LEU A 200 -6.41 32.65 -6.33
CA LEU A 200 -6.29 33.89 -5.56
C LEU A 200 -6.95 35.06 -6.29
N ASP A 201 -7.84 35.76 -5.59
CA ASP A 201 -8.35 37.05 -6.07
C ASP A 201 -7.21 38.08 -6.02
N PRO A 202 -6.90 38.78 -7.10
CA PRO A 202 -5.85 39.83 -7.10
C PRO A 202 -6.04 40.88 -5.99
N ARG A 203 -7.28 41.12 -5.55
CA ARG A 203 -7.57 42.08 -4.43
C ARG A 203 -7.12 41.55 -3.05
N SER A 204 -6.88 40.22 -2.95
CA SER A 204 -6.36 39.62 -1.73
C SER A 204 -4.82 39.58 -1.66
N ILE A 205 -4.14 40.20 -2.64
CA ILE A 205 -2.69 40.30 -2.65
C ILE A 205 -2.31 41.74 -2.28
N ILE A 206 -1.62 41.91 -1.16
CA ILE A 206 -1.19 43.21 -0.67
C ILE A 206 0.33 43.25 -0.64
N SER A 207 0.91 44.18 -1.44
CA SER A 207 2.35 44.45 -1.39
C SER A 207 2.66 45.40 -0.27
N LEU A 208 3.66 45.07 0.55
CA LEU A 208 4.17 45.85 1.68
C LEU A 208 5.68 46.03 1.54
N PRO A 209 6.24 47.14 2.14
CA PRO A 209 7.67 47.29 2.19
C PRO A 209 8.32 46.18 3.04
N ALA A 210 9.56 45.81 2.70
CA ALA A 210 10.36 44.89 3.50
C ALA A 210 11.51 45.68 4.17
N VAL A 211 11.68 45.51 5.47
CA VAL A 211 12.74 46.14 6.27
C VAL A 211 13.55 45.03 6.96
N ALA A 212 14.85 45.08 6.85
CA ALA A 212 15.77 44.09 7.45
C ALA A 212 15.41 42.64 7.17
N GLY A 213 14.76 42.37 6.04
CA GLY A 213 14.43 41.01 5.62
C GLY A 213 13.08 40.48 6.13
N THR A 214 12.26 41.28 6.78
CA THR A 214 10.88 40.99 7.18
C THR A 214 9.91 41.96 6.53
N LEU A 215 8.65 41.50 6.31
CA LEU A 215 7.61 42.44 5.85
C LEU A 215 7.27 43.41 6.94
N ASP A 216 7.25 44.72 6.60
CA ASP A 216 6.90 45.79 7.53
C ASP A 216 5.36 45.96 7.55
N LEU A 217 4.73 45.33 8.55
CA LEU A 217 3.29 45.41 8.71
C LEU A 217 2.89 46.71 9.39
N PRO A 218 1.87 47.41 8.86
CA PRO A 218 1.37 48.64 9.47
C PRO A 218 0.86 48.41 10.89
N MET A 219 1.33 49.24 11.83
CA MET A 219 0.92 49.21 13.25
C MET A 219 -0.11 50.32 13.54
N PRO A 220 -1.06 50.05 14.44
CA PRO A 220 -1.97 51.10 14.91
C PRO A 220 -1.27 52.10 15.86
N PRO A 221 -1.80 53.34 16.04
CA PRO A 221 -2.79 53.97 15.20
C PRO A 221 -2.15 54.76 14.04
N GLY A 222 -2.90 55.01 12.98
CA GLY A 222 -2.43 55.90 11.92
C GLY A 222 -3.17 55.75 10.59
N ARG A 223 -2.83 56.60 9.64
CA ARG A 223 -3.45 56.58 8.32
C ARG A 223 -3.09 55.31 7.55
N VAL A 224 -1.83 54.88 7.64
CA VAL A 224 -1.33 53.68 6.97
C VAL A 224 -2.04 52.43 7.50
N TRP A 225 -2.23 52.33 8.81
CA TRP A 225 -3.02 51.28 9.46
C TRP A 225 -4.46 51.25 8.95
N ASN A 226 -5.14 52.43 8.95
CA ASN A 226 -6.54 52.50 8.52
C ASN A 226 -6.70 52.08 7.03
N ASP A 227 -5.76 52.46 6.17
CA ASP A 227 -5.77 52.08 4.75
C ASP A 227 -5.46 50.59 4.58
N PHE A 228 -4.59 50.01 5.40
CA PHE A 228 -4.32 48.58 5.44
C PHE A 228 -5.57 47.75 5.83
N VAL A 229 -6.21 48.12 6.95
CA VAL A 229 -7.46 47.50 7.41
C VAL A 229 -8.56 47.58 6.34
N LYS A 230 -8.71 48.71 5.67
CA LYS A 230 -9.67 48.89 4.57
C LYS A 230 -9.35 47.96 3.39
N ARG A 231 -8.08 47.84 3.01
CA ARG A 231 -7.66 46.94 1.90
C ARG A 231 -7.93 45.50 2.25
N VAL A 232 -7.59 45.04 3.47
CA VAL A 232 -7.89 43.70 3.96
C VAL A 232 -9.40 43.43 3.92
N ASN A 233 -10.21 44.38 4.42
CA ASN A 233 -11.67 44.25 4.41
C ASN A 233 -12.25 44.24 2.98
N ALA A 234 -11.69 45.06 2.08
CA ALA A 234 -12.15 45.13 0.68
C ALA A 234 -11.82 43.88 -0.13
N SER A 235 -10.87 43.06 0.30
CA SER A 235 -10.55 41.78 -0.34
C SER A 235 -11.72 40.81 -0.28
N GLY A 236 -12.51 40.84 0.79
CA GLY A 236 -13.63 39.93 1.02
C GLY A 236 -13.21 38.45 1.15
N GLN A 237 -11.92 38.18 1.25
CA GLN A 237 -11.37 36.82 1.30
C GLN A 237 -10.94 36.48 2.74
N ARG A 238 -10.97 35.21 3.09
CA ARG A 238 -10.48 34.71 4.37
C ARG A 238 -8.97 34.92 4.50
N TRP A 239 -8.23 34.58 3.45
CA TRP A 239 -6.79 34.67 3.40
C TRP A 239 -6.34 35.82 2.52
N VAL A 240 -5.52 36.67 3.07
CA VAL A 240 -4.89 37.79 2.36
C VAL A 240 -3.39 37.51 2.28
N VAL A 241 -2.85 37.51 1.09
CA VAL A 241 -1.42 37.30 0.84
C VAL A 241 -0.71 38.62 0.97
N LEU A 242 0.21 38.70 1.93
CA LEU A 242 1.12 39.83 2.11
C LEU A 242 2.46 39.45 1.47
N THR A 243 2.98 40.29 0.59
CA THR A 243 4.24 40.06 -0.09
C THR A 243 5.05 41.31 -0.25
N ASP A 244 6.35 41.20 -0.47
CA ASP A 244 7.20 42.34 -0.82
C ASP A 244 7.05 42.69 -2.32
N SER A 245 7.62 43.83 -2.72
CA SER A 245 7.59 44.27 -4.13
C SER A 245 8.38 43.36 -5.07
N ALA A 246 9.27 42.53 -4.53
CA ALA A 246 10.05 41.55 -5.30
C ALA A 246 9.38 40.16 -5.35
N GLU A 247 8.21 39.98 -4.72
CA GLU A 247 7.50 38.68 -4.59
C GLU A 247 8.41 37.56 -4.05
N SER A 248 9.31 37.89 -3.14
CA SER A 248 10.30 36.96 -2.58
C SER A 248 9.92 36.49 -1.18
N ARG A 249 8.99 37.16 -0.53
CA ARG A 249 8.53 36.89 0.84
C ARG A 249 7.02 36.85 0.89
N PHE A 250 6.49 35.91 1.64
CA PHE A 250 5.07 35.71 1.73
C PHE A 250 4.64 35.48 3.18
N LEU A 251 3.59 36.21 3.59
CA LEU A 251 2.84 35.91 4.78
C LEU A 251 1.35 35.83 4.41
N LEU A 252 0.61 34.98 5.08
CA LEU A 252 -0.82 34.87 4.94
C LEU A 252 -1.51 35.40 6.16
N LEU A 253 -2.29 36.45 5.99
CA LEU A 253 -3.09 37.06 7.05
C LEU A 253 -4.49 36.38 7.08
N ASP A 254 -4.90 35.84 8.24
CA ASP A 254 -6.30 35.49 8.47
C ASP A 254 -7.13 36.77 8.66
N ALA A 255 -7.70 37.23 7.54
CA ALA A 255 -8.45 38.46 7.49
C ALA A 255 -9.66 38.46 8.44
N ASN A 256 -10.32 37.28 8.60
CA ASN A 256 -11.50 37.21 9.47
C ASN A 256 -11.13 37.36 10.95
N ALA A 257 -10.07 36.69 11.39
CA ALA A 257 -9.59 36.81 12.77
C ALA A 257 -9.05 38.23 13.02
N PHE A 258 -8.23 38.74 12.11
CA PHE A 258 -7.64 40.09 12.19
C PHE A 258 -8.70 41.20 12.25
N LEU A 259 -9.64 41.22 11.27
CA LEU A 259 -10.67 42.27 11.21
C LEU A 259 -11.61 42.22 12.40
N ARG A 260 -11.94 41.04 12.90
CA ARG A 260 -12.78 40.91 14.11
C ARG A 260 -12.16 41.60 15.30
N THR A 261 -10.85 41.42 15.50
CA THR A 261 -10.13 42.07 16.58
C THR A 261 -9.93 43.58 16.30
N ALA A 262 -9.58 43.95 15.05
CA ALA A 262 -9.36 45.32 14.65
C ALA A 262 -10.61 46.24 14.82
N PHE A 263 -11.81 45.65 14.65
CA PHE A 263 -13.07 46.37 14.87
C PHE A 263 -13.60 46.31 16.31
N ALA A 264 -13.20 45.28 17.09
CA ALA A 264 -13.72 45.05 18.44
C ALA A 264 -12.90 45.80 19.52
N THR A 265 -11.60 46.03 19.27
CA THR A 265 -10.68 46.58 20.26
C THR A 265 -10.31 48.03 19.91
N SER A 266 -10.21 48.91 20.91
CA SER A 266 -9.66 50.23 20.71
C SER A 266 -8.18 50.14 20.34
N ASN A 267 -7.87 50.45 19.16
CA ASN A 267 -6.71 50.37 18.26
C ASN A 267 -5.26 50.42 18.80
N SER A 268 -4.97 50.28 20.08
CA SER A 268 -3.61 50.51 20.59
C SER A 268 -2.74 49.26 20.76
N ASP A 269 -3.32 48.06 20.81
CA ASP A 269 -2.60 46.83 21.21
C ASP A 269 -2.74 45.67 20.24
N ILE A 270 -2.92 45.95 18.94
CA ILE A 270 -3.07 44.91 17.94
C ILE A 270 -1.79 44.78 17.13
N ASP A 271 -1.14 43.62 17.19
CA ASP A 271 -0.06 43.25 16.28
C ASP A 271 -0.62 42.39 15.12
N PRO A 272 -0.58 42.84 13.86
CA PRO A 272 -1.01 42.06 12.72
C PRO A 272 -0.24 40.75 12.55
N HIS A 273 1.00 40.65 13.04
CA HIS A 273 1.80 39.44 12.97
C HIS A 273 1.16 38.24 13.71
N ASP A 274 0.40 38.51 14.77
CA ASP A 274 -0.30 37.45 15.52
C ASP A 274 -1.36 36.72 14.69
N TYR A 275 -1.80 37.33 13.58
CA TYR A 275 -2.81 36.81 12.66
C TYR A 275 -2.19 36.28 11.34
N CYS A 276 -0.86 36.31 11.26
CA CYS A 276 -0.13 35.86 10.08
C CYS A 276 0.42 34.45 10.26
N VAL A 277 0.48 33.71 9.13
CA VAL A 277 1.15 32.44 9.04
C VAL A 277 2.08 32.42 7.83
N GLU A 278 3.20 31.72 7.94
CA GLU A 278 4.09 31.48 6.81
C GLU A 278 3.55 30.35 5.95
N PRO A 279 3.26 30.56 4.65
CA PRO A 279 2.82 29.50 3.76
C PRO A 279 3.99 28.65 3.28
N VAL A 280 3.70 27.40 2.92
CA VAL A 280 4.63 26.61 2.12
C VAL A 280 4.47 27.05 0.65
N VAL A 281 5.48 27.72 0.11
CA VAL A 281 5.40 28.26 -1.26
C VAL A 281 6.02 27.32 -2.26
N THR A 282 5.31 27.06 -3.38
CA THR A 282 5.85 26.38 -4.56
C THR A 282 5.54 27.19 -5.81
N GLY A 283 6.48 27.23 -6.75
CA GLY A 283 6.31 27.86 -8.06
C GLY A 283 5.97 26.85 -9.16
N ASN A 284 6.04 25.54 -8.87
CA ASN A 284 5.82 24.50 -9.86
C ASN A 284 4.39 23.94 -9.77
N PRO A 285 3.53 24.17 -10.80
CA PRO A 285 2.16 23.66 -10.83
C PRO A 285 2.05 22.14 -10.82
N ASP A 286 3.09 21.43 -11.27
CA ASP A 286 3.14 19.97 -11.32
C ASP A 286 3.66 19.31 -10.04
N ASP A 287 4.04 20.09 -9.02
CA ASP A 287 4.38 19.53 -7.71
C ASP A 287 3.16 18.81 -7.12
N THR A 288 3.40 17.65 -6.48
CA THR A 288 2.35 16.91 -5.78
C THR A 288 2.15 17.44 -4.37
N LEU A 289 0.92 17.31 -3.85
CA LEU A 289 0.61 17.70 -2.48
C LEU A 289 1.54 17.04 -1.45
N GLU A 290 1.83 15.75 -1.62
CA GLU A 290 2.78 15.02 -0.75
C GLU A 290 4.13 15.71 -0.70
N ARG A 291 4.72 16.01 -1.87
CA ARG A 291 6.04 16.65 -1.96
C ARG A 291 6.09 17.99 -1.27
N VAL A 292 5.03 18.80 -1.43
CA VAL A 292 4.96 20.14 -0.84
C VAL A 292 4.74 20.07 0.67
N LEU A 293 3.85 19.18 1.13
CA LEU A 293 3.59 18.96 2.55
C LEU A 293 4.82 18.41 3.28
N THR A 294 5.55 17.47 2.66
CA THR A 294 6.78 16.92 3.24
C THR A 294 7.88 17.98 3.37
N ARG A 295 8.01 18.89 2.39
CA ARG A 295 8.93 20.05 2.50
C ARG A 295 8.54 21.00 3.64
N GLY A 296 7.24 21.25 3.84
CA GLY A 296 6.74 22.09 4.91
C GLY A 296 6.97 21.53 6.31
N ASN A 297 6.87 20.21 6.49
CA ASN A 297 7.10 19.55 7.78
C ASN A 297 8.56 19.54 8.24
N LEU A 298 9.52 19.80 7.35
CA LEU A 298 10.94 19.90 7.69
C LEU A 298 11.31 21.23 8.38
N SER A 299 10.39 22.18 8.43
CA SER A 299 10.58 23.43 9.17
C SER A 299 10.01 23.28 10.58
N GLU A 300 10.89 23.11 11.58
CA GLU A 300 10.58 22.79 12.98
C GLU A 300 9.68 23.82 13.73
N ASN A 301 9.27 24.90 13.08
CA ASN A 301 8.53 26.01 13.70
C ASN A 301 7.06 26.15 13.30
N HIS A 302 6.48 25.19 12.57
CA HIS A 302 5.09 25.32 12.11
C HIS A 302 4.12 24.52 13.00
N SER A 303 3.20 25.22 13.65
CA SER A 303 2.06 24.60 14.32
C SER A 303 1.24 23.83 13.28
N PRO A 304 0.88 22.56 13.52
CA PRO A 304 0.14 21.71 12.57
C PRO A 304 -1.20 22.29 12.13
N ASP A 305 -1.78 23.22 12.90
CA ASP A 305 -3.06 23.87 12.60
C ASP A 305 -2.98 24.99 11.53
N ARG A 306 -1.78 25.34 11.03
CA ARG A 306 -1.57 26.51 10.18
C ARG A 306 -0.98 26.19 8.80
N GLY A 307 -0.98 24.92 8.39
CA GLY A 307 -0.45 24.50 7.09
C GLY A 307 -1.28 25.03 5.92
N VAL A 308 -0.82 26.09 5.26
CA VAL A 308 -1.41 26.60 4.02
C VAL A 308 -0.34 26.58 2.94
N ILE A 309 -0.70 26.04 1.78
CA ILE A 309 0.17 25.98 0.61
C ILE A 309 -0.18 27.13 -0.33
N LEU A 310 0.83 27.81 -0.83
CA LEU A 310 0.73 28.87 -1.80
C LEU A 310 1.42 28.46 -3.10
N LEU A 311 0.65 28.25 -4.17
CA LEU A 311 1.20 28.12 -5.51
C LEU A 311 1.39 29.52 -6.08
N TRP A 312 2.65 29.88 -6.39
CA TRP A 312 3.01 31.19 -6.91
C TRP A 312 3.67 31.05 -8.29
N GLY A 313 2.85 30.94 -9.32
CA GLY A 313 3.22 30.78 -10.72
C GLY A 313 2.38 31.65 -11.62
N GLU A 314 2.16 31.19 -12.85
CA GLU A 314 1.26 31.88 -13.81
C GLU A 314 -0.15 31.96 -13.23
N GLU A 315 -0.67 30.90 -12.68
CA GLU A 315 -1.89 30.87 -11.89
C GLU A 315 -1.55 30.84 -10.41
N LYS A 316 -2.01 31.83 -9.66
CA LYS A 316 -1.78 31.93 -8.24
C LYS A 316 -2.91 31.26 -7.48
N ARG A 317 -2.58 30.28 -6.60
CA ARG A 317 -3.58 29.50 -5.85
C ARG A 317 -3.22 29.42 -4.38
N ILE A 318 -4.24 29.27 -3.57
CA ILE A 318 -4.13 28.99 -2.15
C ILE A 318 -4.84 27.68 -1.84
N ILE A 319 -4.15 26.80 -1.12
CA ILE A 319 -4.66 25.51 -0.70
C ILE A 319 -4.57 25.47 0.82
N SER A 320 -5.71 25.46 1.46
CA SER A 320 -5.81 25.32 2.92
C SER A 320 -5.98 23.85 3.31
N HIS A 321 -5.70 23.53 4.57
CA HIS A 321 -6.00 22.19 5.11
C HIS A 321 -7.50 21.85 5.00
N PHE A 322 -8.40 22.84 4.96
CA PHE A 322 -9.82 22.64 4.73
C PHE A 322 -10.09 22.11 3.31
N ASP A 323 -9.35 22.58 2.31
CA ASP A 323 -9.46 22.08 0.93
C ASP A 323 -9.02 20.62 0.86
N VAL A 324 -7.93 20.26 1.54
CA VAL A 324 -7.45 18.88 1.65
C VAL A 324 -8.48 17.99 2.35
N LEU A 325 -9.05 18.44 3.47
CA LEU A 325 -10.10 17.71 4.20
C LEU A 325 -11.36 17.56 3.34
N LYS A 326 -11.80 18.60 2.66
CA LYS A 326 -12.93 18.55 1.75
C LYS A 326 -12.72 17.47 0.69
N ARG A 327 -11.51 17.37 0.16
CA ARG A 327 -11.15 16.36 -0.83
C ARG A 327 -11.21 14.94 -0.29
N LEU A 328 -10.71 14.73 0.93
CA LEU A 328 -10.78 13.43 1.61
C LEU A 328 -12.22 12.94 1.79
N PHE A 329 -13.15 13.85 2.06
CA PHE A 329 -14.57 13.54 2.25
C PHE A 329 -15.39 13.63 0.95
N GLU A 330 -14.80 14.02 -0.17
CA GLU A 330 -15.49 14.06 -1.44
C GLU A 330 -16.00 12.67 -1.84
N ALA A 331 -17.21 12.60 -2.40
CA ALA A 331 -17.91 11.34 -2.72
C ALA A 331 -18.21 10.40 -1.53
N VAL A 332 -17.68 10.68 -0.34
CA VAL A 332 -18.05 9.95 0.88
C VAL A 332 -19.39 10.50 1.41
N VAL A 333 -19.53 11.82 1.41
CA VAL A 333 -20.71 12.53 1.92
C VAL A 333 -21.77 12.77 0.83
N THR A 334 -21.38 12.78 -0.43
CA THR A 334 -22.32 12.99 -1.55
C THR A 334 -23.02 11.66 -1.87
N PRO A 335 -24.36 11.52 -1.73
CA PRO A 335 -25.06 10.32 -2.13
C PRO A 335 -24.91 10.14 -3.65
N MET A 336 -24.51 8.92 -4.09
CA MET A 336 -24.59 8.57 -5.51
C MET A 336 -26.01 8.81 -6.00
N PRO A 337 -26.22 9.44 -7.18
CA PRO A 337 -27.52 9.45 -7.81
C PRO A 337 -27.92 7.99 -8.00
N LEU A 338 -29.05 7.59 -7.40
CA LEU A 338 -29.66 6.28 -7.59
C LEU A 338 -29.80 6.06 -9.10
N HIS A 339 -29.06 5.12 -9.63
CA HIS A 339 -29.22 4.68 -11.01
C HIS A 339 -30.62 4.04 -11.09
N ASN A 340 -31.59 4.82 -11.60
CA ASN A 340 -32.94 4.39 -11.88
C ASN A 340 -32.85 3.27 -12.92
N SER A 341 -32.76 2.03 -12.49
CA SER A 341 -33.01 0.87 -13.31
C SER A 341 -34.51 0.88 -13.66
N ARG A 342 -34.86 1.65 -14.67
CA ARG A 342 -36.15 1.44 -15.38
C ARG A 342 -35.99 0.11 -16.12
N THR A 343 -36.54 -0.93 -15.56
CA THR A 343 -36.90 -2.14 -16.30
C THR A 343 -37.89 -1.73 -17.39
N PRO A 344 -37.63 -2.03 -18.65
CA PRO A 344 -38.67 -1.96 -19.67
C PRO A 344 -39.64 -3.13 -19.45
N GLY A 345 -40.94 -2.82 -19.34
CA GLY A 345 -42.02 -3.78 -19.38
C GLY A 345 -42.20 -4.44 -20.75
#